data_3927e4d9e48e16efad2f36baa978195a
#
_entry.id   3927e4d9e48e16efad2f36baa978195a
#
_cell.length_a   1.000
_cell.length_b   1.000
_cell.length_c   1.000
_cell.angle_alpha   90.00
_cell.angle_beta   90.00
_cell.angle_gamma   90.00
#
_symmetry.space_group_name_H-M   'P 1'
#
loop_
_entity.id
_entity.type
_entity.pdbx_description
1 polymer ?
#
loop_
_entity_poly.entity_id
_entity_poly.type
_entity_poly.pdbx_seq_one_letter_code
_entity_poly.pdbx_strand_id
1 'polypeptide(L)'
;AKGAKGGQVVNAGAYHLEFVPVKEATGTHLDLYLQKGDKKEPVPDAKVSAQVQLPSGKQQTLAFKYDPEGKHYAVVFPGKDPGQYPVKVNADIKGEKVDGRFTFTQ
;
A
#
# COMPACT_ATOMS: atom_id res chain seq x y z
N ALA A 1 -0.26 -13.33 6.43
CA ALA A 1 0.79 -13.10 7.42
C ALA A 1 0.79 -11.64 7.86
N LYS A 2 1.16 -11.38 9.11
CA LYS A 2 1.28 -10.02 9.62
C LYS A 2 2.75 -9.60 9.59
N GLY A 3 2.99 -8.37 9.12
CA GLY A 3 4.31 -7.80 9.12
C GLY A 3 4.68 -7.12 10.43
N ALA A 4 5.85 -6.50 10.45
CA ALA A 4 6.38 -5.82 11.64
C ALA A 4 5.50 -4.66 12.10
N LYS A 5 4.70 -4.08 11.19
CA LYS A 5 3.78 -2.99 11.52
C LYS A 5 2.35 -3.47 11.74
N GLY A 6 2.13 -4.77 11.80
CA GLY A 6 0.80 -5.36 11.99
C GLY A 6 -0.05 -5.41 10.73
N GLY A 7 0.53 -5.12 9.58
CA GLY A 7 -0.17 -5.12 8.30
C GLY A 7 -0.07 -6.42 7.53
N GLN A 8 -0.64 -6.41 6.32
CA GLN A 8 -0.55 -7.54 5.39
C GLN A 8 0.76 -7.47 4.63
N VAL A 9 1.43 -8.61 4.46
CA VAL A 9 2.73 -8.68 3.80
C VAL A 9 2.64 -9.50 2.52
N VAL A 10 3.23 -8.96 1.46
CA VAL A 10 3.45 -9.68 0.21
C VAL A 10 4.93 -9.55 -0.13
N ASN A 11 5.56 -10.68 -0.43
CA ASN A 11 6.95 -10.70 -0.88
C ASN A 11 6.98 -10.93 -2.39
N ALA A 12 7.71 -10.06 -3.09
CA ALA A 12 7.83 -10.13 -4.55
C ALA A 12 9.32 -10.08 -4.90
N GLY A 13 9.92 -11.24 -5.15
CA GLY A 13 11.36 -11.33 -5.38
C GLY A 13 12.14 -10.84 -4.17
N ALA A 14 13.03 -9.89 -4.37
CA ALA A 14 13.83 -9.30 -3.30
C ALA A 14 13.07 -8.23 -2.50
N TYR A 15 11.83 -7.89 -2.90
CA TYR A 15 11.07 -6.81 -2.29
C TYR A 15 10.03 -7.32 -1.32
N HIS A 16 9.83 -6.56 -0.24
CA HIS A 16 8.83 -6.82 0.78
C HIS A 16 7.86 -5.65 0.80
N LEU A 17 6.57 -5.95 0.69
CA LEU A 17 5.51 -4.94 0.74
C LEU A 17 4.64 -5.22 1.95
N GLU A 18 4.50 -4.22 2.83
CA GLU A 18 3.59 -4.32 3.95
C GLU A 18 2.55 -3.21 3.85
N PHE A 19 1.27 -3.59 3.82
CA PHE A 19 0.14 -2.68 3.64
C PHE A 19 -0.56 -2.51 4.98
N VAL A 20 -0.64 -1.26 5.46
CA VAL A 20 -1.21 -0.94 6.77
C VAL A 20 -2.33 0.08 6.58
N PRO A 21 -3.60 -0.34 6.55
CA PRO A 21 -4.72 0.60 6.52
C PRO A 21 -5.03 1.08 7.94
N VAL A 22 -5.28 2.38 8.08
CA VAL A 22 -5.67 2.99 9.36
C VAL A 22 -6.94 3.81 9.13
N LYS A 23 -8.00 3.44 9.82
CA LYS A 23 -9.28 4.12 9.68
C LYS A 23 -9.24 5.47 10.38
N GLU A 24 -9.70 6.51 9.68
CA GLU A 24 -9.73 7.88 10.18
C GLU A 24 -11.10 8.51 9.93
N ALA A 25 -11.34 9.68 10.52
CA ALA A 25 -12.61 10.38 10.35
C ALA A 25 -12.88 10.76 8.89
N THR A 26 -11.85 11.06 8.13
CA THR A 26 -11.96 11.53 6.74
C THR A 26 -11.83 10.43 5.70
N GLY A 27 -11.63 9.17 6.13
CA GLY A 27 -11.44 8.04 5.21
C GLY A 27 -10.48 7.03 5.81
N THR A 28 -9.79 6.30 4.96
CA THR A 28 -8.79 5.32 5.40
C THR A 28 -7.42 5.76 4.94
N HIS A 29 -6.51 5.92 5.90
CA HIS A 29 -5.11 6.21 5.63
C HIS A 29 -4.41 4.91 5.24
N LEU A 30 -3.76 4.89 4.09
CA LEU A 30 -3.09 3.70 3.57
C LEU A 30 -1.60 3.92 3.63
N ASP A 31 -0.90 3.12 4.43
CA ASP A 31 0.55 3.12 4.50
C ASP A 31 1.09 1.89 3.79
N LEU A 32 2.11 2.09 2.96
CA LEU A 32 2.82 1.00 2.31
C LEU A 32 4.30 1.09 2.63
N TYR A 33 4.80 0.06 3.29
CA TYR A 33 6.22 -0.09 3.56
C TYR A 33 6.82 -0.94 2.45
N LEU A 34 7.66 -0.33 1.62
CA LEU A 34 8.37 -1.00 0.54
C LEU A 34 9.83 -1.12 0.91
N GLN A 35 10.28 -2.34 1.07
CA GLN A 35 11.61 -2.65 1.56
C GLN A 35 12.27 -3.67 0.65
N LYS A 36 13.61 -3.71 0.66
CA LYS A 36 14.37 -4.61 -0.20
C LYS A 36 15.39 -5.40 0.61
N GLY A 37 15.52 -6.69 0.29
CA GLY A 37 16.57 -7.55 0.80
C GLY A 37 16.33 -8.07 2.21
N ASP A 38 17.27 -8.85 2.70
CA ASP A 38 17.18 -9.48 4.02
C ASP A 38 17.20 -8.46 5.15
N LYS A 39 17.87 -7.33 4.94
CA LYS A 39 17.95 -6.25 5.93
C LYS A 39 16.76 -5.31 5.85
N LYS A 40 15.83 -5.55 4.95
CA LYS A 40 14.61 -4.76 4.78
C LYS A 40 14.90 -3.26 4.67
N GLU A 41 15.78 -2.91 3.76
CA GLU A 41 16.13 -1.51 3.54
C GLU A 41 14.98 -0.78 2.84
N PRO A 42 14.59 0.42 3.33
CA PRO A 42 13.53 1.18 2.67
C PRO A 42 13.91 1.57 1.25
N VAL A 43 12.90 1.61 0.36
CA VAL A 43 13.08 1.99 -1.04
C VAL A 43 12.38 3.33 -1.26
N PRO A 44 13.12 4.46 -1.23
CA PRO A 44 12.50 5.79 -1.28
C PRO A 44 12.17 6.30 -2.68
N ASP A 45 12.74 5.72 -3.73
CA ASP A 45 12.71 6.29 -5.08
C ASP A 45 11.75 5.57 -6.01
N ALA A 46 10.72 4.92 -5.48
CA ALA A 46 9.76 4.21 -6.30
C ALA A 46 8.56 5.08 -6.64
N LYS A 47 7.92 4.79 -7.77
CA LYS A 47 6.60 5.31 -8.08
C LYS A 47 5.59 4.27 -7.65
N VAL A 48 4.77 4.62 -6.66
CA VAL A 48 3.83 3.68 -6.05
C VAL A 48 2.41 4.18 -6.27
N SER A 49 1.55 3.29 -6.75
CA SER A 49 0.14 3.57 -6.94
C SER A 49 -0.69 2.38 -6.47
N ALA A 50 -1.96 2.64 -6.22
CA ALA A 50 -2.90 1.58 -5.84
C ALA A 50 -4.16 1.69 -6.68
N GLN A 51 -4.66 0.54 -7.10
CA GLN A 51 -6.00 0.42 -7.69
C GLN A 51 -6.90 -0.14 -6.61
N VAL A 52 -7.84 0.68 -6.14
CA VAL A 52 -8.77 0.30 -5.08
C VAL A 52 -10.10 -0.05 -5.74
N GLN A 53 -10.60 -1.26 -5.50
CA GLN A 53 -11.92 -1.65 -5.96
C GLN A 53 -12.95 -1.29 -4.92
N LEU A 54 -13.93 -0.48 -5.32
CA LEU A 54 -15.01 -0.04 -4.45
C LEU A 54 -16.09 -1.13 -4.34
N PRO A 55 -16.88 -1.13 -3.25
CA PRO A 55 -18.00 -2.09 -3.15
C PRO A 55 -18.99 -2.01 -4.30
N SER A 56 -19.09 -0.87 -4.96
CA SER A 56 -19.93 -0.69 -6.15
C SER A 56 -19.39 -1.40 -7.40
N GLY A 57 -18.14 -1.90 -7.36
CA GLY A 57 -17.47 -2.49 -8.50
C GLY A 57 -16.60 -1.52 -9.29
N LYS A 58 -16.68 -0.23 -9.00
CA LYS A 58 -15.82 0.77 -9.64
C LYS A 58 -14.41 0.70 -9.07
N GLN A 59 -13.45 1.17 -9.85
CA GLN A 59 -12.06 1.24 -9.41
C GLN A 59 -11.61 2.68 -9.27
N GLN A 60 -10.78 2.94 -8.28
CA GLN A 60 -10.16 4.24 -8.08
C GLN A 60 -8.66 4.06 -7.97
N THR A 61 -7.90 4.88 -8.71
CA THR A 61 -6.44 4.84 -8.67
C THR A 61 -5.94 5.94 -7.74
N LEU A 62 -5.04 5.57 -6.83
CA LEU A 62 -4.44 6.48 -5.88
C LEU A 62 -2.92 6.49 -6.08
N ALA A 63 -2.32 7.68 -6.05
CA ALA A 63 -0.88 7.84 -6.12
C ALA A 63 -0.33 8.06 -4.71
N PHE A 64 0.58 7.20 -4.29
CA PHE A 64 1.22 7.31 -2.98
C PHE A 64 2.33 8.37 -3.01
N LYS A 65 2.57 8.98 -1.86
CA LYS A 65 3.71 9.87 -1.65
C LYS A 65 4.63 9.28 -0.60
N TYR A 66 5.94 9.43 -0.81
CA TYR A 66 6.91 8.94 0.14
C TYR A 66 7.03 9.88 1.34
N ASP A 67 6.97 9.32 2.54
CA ASP A 67 7.19 10.03 3.80
C ASP A 67 8.58 9.66 4.33
N PRO A 68 9.58 10.55 4.21
CA PRO A 68 10.94 10.20 4.63
C PRO A 68 11.10 10.03 6.14
N GLU A 69 10.25 10.64 6.94
CA GLU A 69 10.31 10.43 8.39
C GLU A 69 9.83 9.04 8.79
N GLY A 70 8.72 8.60 8.23
CA GLY A 70 8.18 7.27 8.49
C GLY A 70 8.80 6.18 7.64
N LYS A 71 9.57 6.55 6.61
CA LYS A 71 10.19 5.62 5.66
C LYS A 71 9.16 4.70 5.01
N HIS A 72 8.03 5.27 4.61
CA HIS A 72 6.95 4.53 3.96
C HIS A 72 6.23 5.43 2.97
N TYR A 73 5.40 4.81 2.15
CA TYR A 73 4.53 5.52 1.21
C TYR A 73 3.16 5.65 1.83
N ALA A 74 2.48 6.78 1.58
CA ALA A 74 1.21 7.08 2.20
C ALA A 74 0.25 7.74 1.23
N VAL A 75 -1.05 7.44 1.39
CA VAL A 75 -2.13 8.11 0.69
C VAL A 75 -3.41 7.91 1.50
N VAL A 76 -4.36 8.85 1.36
CA VAL A 76 -5.65 8.73 2.01
C VAL A 76 -6.70 8.32 0.97
N PHE A 77 -7.44 7.26 1.27
CA PHE A 77 -8.62 6.89 0.50
C PHE A 77 -9.82 7.62 1.14
N PRO A 78 -10.48 8.54 0.42
CA PRO A 78 -11.48 9.42 1.04
C PRO A 78 -12.87 8.80 1.20
N GLY A 79 -13.12 7.64 0.62
CA GLY A 79 -14.42 6.99 0.70
C GLY A 79 -14.73 6.44 2.09
N LYS A 80 -16.00 6.42 2.45
CA LYS A 80 -16.46 5.94 3.77
C LYS A 80 -17.50 4.84 3.68
N ASP A 81 -17.86 4.39 2.49
CA ASP A 81 -18.87 3.36 2.33
C ASP A 81 -18.39 2.05 2.97
N PRO A 82 -19.26 1.36 3.73
CA PRO A 82 -18.86 0.11 4.36
C PRO A 82 -18.65 -0.99 3.33
N GLY A 83 -17.78 -1.91 3.63
CA GLY A 83 -17.53 -3.07 2.79
C GLY A 83 -16.06 -3.41 2.71
N GLN A 84 -15.76 -4.37 1.85
CA GLN A 84 -14.40 -4.80 1.58
C GLN A 84 -13.86 -4.09 0.34
N TYR A 85 -12.62 -3.67 0.43
CA TYR A 85 -11.94 -2.94 -0.63
C TYR A 85 -10.68 -3.71 -1.04
N PRO A 86 -10.76 -4.52 -2.10
CA PRO A 86 -9.56 -5.14 -2.66
C PRO A 86 -8.64 -4.06 -3.25
N VAL A 87 -7.34 -4.19 -3.01
CA VAL A 87 -6.35 -3.21 -3.45
C VAL A 87 -5.23 -3.92 -4.18
N LYS A 88 -4.88 -3.41 -5.35
CA LYS A 88 -3.66 -3.82 -6.04
C LYS A 88 -2.66 -2.68 -5.97
N VAL A 89 -1.54 -2.91 -5.30
CA VAL A 89 -0.45 -1.94 -5.21
C VAL A 89 0.55 -2.23 -6.30
N ASN A 90 0.94 -1.20 -7.04
CA ASN A 90 1.96 -1.29 -8.08
C ASN A 90 3.11 -0.37 -7.72
N ALA A 91 4.32 -0.88 -7.75
CA ALA A 91 5.52 -0.11 -7.50
C ALA A 91 6.46 -0.22 -8.70
N ASP A 92 6.93 0.92 -9.18
CA ASP A 92 7.93 1.01 -10.24
C ASP A 92 9.23 1.51 -9.60
N ILE A 93 10.20 0.63 -9.49
CA ILE A 93 11.48 0.91 -8.84
C ILE A 93 12.54 0.99 -9.93
N LYS A 94 12.71 2.18 -10.49
CA LYS A 94 13.71 2.44 -11.55
C LYS A 94 13.56 1.48 -12.73
N GLY A 95 12.32 1.26 -13.17
CA GLY A 95 11.99 0.36 -14.27
C GLY A 95 11.66 -1.07 -13.86
N GLU A 96 11.99 -1.46 -12.64
CA GLU A 96 11.62 -2.78 -12.11
C GLU A 96 10.23 -2.68 -11.48
N LYS A 97 9.30 -3.48 -11.97
CA LYS A 97 7.90 -3.41 -11.51
C LYS A 97 7.59 -4.56 -10.59
N VAL A 98 7.07 -4.25 -9.41
CA VAL A 98 6.56 -5.23 -8.46
C VAL A 98 5.15 -4.85 -8.06
N ASP A 99 4.34 -5.85 -7.72
CA ASP A 99 2.97 -5.60 -7.29
C ASP A 99 2.59 -6.54 -6.16
N GLY A 100 1.55 -6.15 -5.45
CA GLY A 100 0.98 -6.96 -4.38
C GLY A 100 -0.50 -6.69 -4.25
N ARG A 101 -1.25 -7.68 -3.76
CA ARG A 101 -2.68 -7.58 -3.55
C ARG A 101 -2.98 -7.60 -2.06
N PHE A 102 -3.82 -6.66 -1.65
CA PHE A 102 -4.20 -6.47 -0.26
C PHE A 102 -5.71 -6.20 -0.20
N THR A 103 -6.23 -6.14 1.01
CA THR A 103 -7.64 -5.81 1.24
C THR A 103 -7.75 -4.99 2.51
N PHE A 104 -8.62 -3.98 2.50
CA PHE A 104 -9.02 -3.35 3.75
C PHE A 104 -10.54 -3.31 3.85
N THR A 105 -11.04 -3.15 5.06
CA THR A 105 -12.48 -3.14 5.35
C THR A 105 -12.84 -1.83 6.04
N GLN A 106 -13.98 -1.31 5.66
CA GLN A 106 -14.57 -0.14 6.33
C GLN A 106 -15.94 -0.44 6.90
#